data_11104b8e17d95684becac0b3fbd65016
#
_entry.id   11104b8e17d95684becac0b3fbd65016
#
_cell.length_a   1.000
_cell.length_b   1.000
_cell.length_c   1.000
_cell.angle_alpha   90.00
_cell.angle_beta   90.00
_cell.angle_gamma   90.00
#
_symmetry.space_group_name_H-M   'P 1'
#
loop_
_entity.id
_entity.type
_entity.pdbx_description
1 polymer ?
#
loop_
_entity_poly.entity_id
_entity_poly.type
_entity_poly.pdbx_seq_one_letter_code
_entity_poly.pdbx_strand_id
1 'polypeptide(L)'
;MKSIIGAEKKGKTCPPRRIPLSEKMTASKLQNTYDEIADQYEKKIWFDQHILGVVRLRKKLLSKATGNILDVACGTGLNIPMFPAGSDITAVDLSPKMLEQAHQNAIKYGLNINLAVMDAEHLEFPDGSFDTVVSTLSTCTFPDPVKALQEMKRVCRPNGLILLLEHGHSDLPWLANFQDRNEYQHYQQHAGCRWNQDPLDLVQSAGIKVLRSKRNILGMFHSIEAKPL
;
A
#
# COMPACT_ATOMS: atom_id res chain seq x y z
N MET A 1 -13.31 3.33 -59.93
CA MET A 1 -12.89 3.82 -58.59
C MET A 1 -13.78 3.17 -57.54
N LYS A 2 -13.32 2.08 -56.87
CA LYS A 2 -14.05 1.40 -55.80
C LYS A 2 -13.37 1.77 -54.49
N SER A 3 -14.09 2.48 -53.63
CA SER A 3 -13.72 2.84 -52.27
C SER A 3 -13.77 1.57 -51.38
N ILE A 4 -12.65 1.20 -50.81
CA ILE A 4 -12.57 0.13 -49.82
C ILE A 4 -12.64 0.81 -48.46
N ILE A 5 -13.80 0.77 -47.82
CA ILE A 5 -14.01 1.20 -46.45
C ILE A 5 -13.55 0.04 -45.56
N GLY A 6 -12.41 0.22 -44.87
CA GLY A 6 -11.91 -0.72 -43.91
C GLY A 6 -12.79 -0.72 -42.67
N ALA A 7 -13.43 -1.85 -42.38
CA ALA A 7 -14.17 -2.07 -41.14
C ALA A 7 -13.18 -2.21 -39.97
N GLU A 8 -13.08 -1.21 -39.09
CA GLU A 8 -12.45 -1.32 -37.80
C GLU A 8 -13.17 -2.39 -36.97
N LYS A 9 -12.50 -3.51 -36.74
CA LYS A 9 -12.93 -4.51 -35.78
C LYS A 9 -12.77 -3.89 -34.37
N LYS A 10 -13.83 -3.28 -33.86
CA LYS A 10 -13.94 -2.98 -32.42
C LYS A 10 -13.86 -4.30 -31.67
N GLY A 11 -12.71 -4.63 -31.13
CA GLY A 11 -12.54 -5.75 -30.22
C GLY A 11 -13.53 -5.58 -29.06
N LYS A 12 -14.45 -6.55 -28.89
CA LYS A 12 -15.32 -6.62 -27.71
C LYS A 12 -14.44 -6.77 -26.48
N THR A 13 -14.18 -5.69 -25.76
CA THR A 13 -13.57 -5.74 -24.45
C THR A 13 -14.59 -6.38 -23.52
N CYS A 14 -14.30 -7.59 -23.05
CA CYS A 14 -15.09 -8.18 -21.98
C CYS A 14 -14.98 -7.25 -20.76
N PRO A 15 -16.09 -6.80 -20.15
CA PRO A 15 -16.01 -5.96 -18.98
C PRO A 15 -15.25 -6.70 -17.87
N PRO A 16 -14.45 -6.00 -17.04
CA PRO A 16 -13.73 -6.63 -15.97
C PRO A 16 -14.69 -7.39 -15.05
N ARG A 17 -14.32 -8.60 -14.67
CA ARG A 17 -15.13 -9.44 -13.79
C ARG A 17 -15.13 -8.83 -12.40
N ARG A 18 -16.24 -8.24 -11.96
CA ARG A 18 -16.38 -7.68 -10.62
C ARG A 18 -16.17 -8.76 -9.55
N ILE A 19 -15.43 -8.42 -8.50
CA ILE A 19 -15.22 -9.29 -7.35
C ILE A 19 -16.57 -9.47 -6.64
N PRO A 20 -17.10 -10.71 -6.52
CA PRO A 20 -18.35 -10.96 -5.82
C PRO A 20 -18.25 -10.57 -4.34
N LEU A 21 -19.35 -10.10 -3.74
CA LEU A 21 -19.38 -9.71 -2.32
C LEU A 21 -18.93 -10.83 -1.38
N SER A 22 -19.31 -12.08 -1.69
CA SER A 22 -18.91 -13.29 -0.93
C SER A 22 -17.41 -13.61 -1.00
N GLU A 23 -16.73 -13.09 -2.01
CA GLU A 23 -15.28 -13.31 -2.23
C GLU A 23 -14.43 -12.11 -1.80
N LYS A 24 -15.06 -11.03 -1.32
CA LYS A 24 -14.32 -9.88 -0.81
C LYS A 24 -13.46 -10.28 0.40
N MET A 25 -12.26 -9.70 0.44
CA MET A 25 -11.37 -9.84 1.58
C MET A 25 -12.03 -9.23 2.82
N THR A 26 -11.96 -9.92 3.94
CA THR A 26 -12.31 -9.42 5.27
C THR A 26 -11.04 -9.33 6.10
N ALA A 27 -11.03 -8.55 7.17
CA ALA A 27 -9.87 -8.43 8.06
C ALA A 27 -9.38 -9.82 8.54
N SER A 28 -10.29 -10.70 8.96
CA SER A 28 -9.94 -12.06 9.39
C SER A 28 -9.32 -12.93 8.28
N LYS A 29 -9.86 -12.88 7.06
CA LYS A 29 -9.26 -13.59 5.92
C LYS A 29 -7.88 -13.02 5.57
N LEU A 30 -7.74 -11.70 5.61
CA LEU A 30 -6.48 -11.01 5.34
C LEU A 30 -5.42 -11.41 6.36
N GLN A 31 -5.75 -11.36 7.66
CA GLN A 31 -4.88 -11.80 8.74
C GLN A 31 -4.38 -13.24 8.53
N ASN A 32 -5.32 -14.19 8.34
CA ASN A 32 -4.96 -15.59 8.13
C ASN A 32 -4.03 -15.77 6.93
N THR A 33 -4.33 -15.09 5.81
CA THR A 33 -3.51 -15.17 4.60
C THR A 33 -2.08 -14.68 4.85
N TYR A 34 -1.91 -13.54 5.55
CA TYR A 34 -0.59 -13.01 5.87
C TYR A 34 0.13 -13.83 6.93
N ASP A 35 -0.58 -14.41 7.91
CA ASP A 35 0.00 -15.34 8.86
C ASP A 35 0.57 -16.59 8.19
N GLU A 36 -0.12 -17.12 7.16
CA GLU A 36 0.34 -18.30 6.41
C GLU A 36 1.60 -18.04 5.58
N ILE A 37 1.79 -16.83 5.09
CA ILE A 37 2.91 -16.51 4.18
C ILE A 37 4.06 -15.78 4.85
N ALA A 38 3.97 -15.40 6.12
CA ALA A 38 4.92 -14.52 6.81
C ALA A 38 6.37 -14.98 6.64
N ASP A 39 6.66 -16.27 6.86
CA ASP A 39 8.02 -16.83 6.78
C ASP A 39 8.65 -16.78 5.37
N GLN A 40 7.81 -16.69 4.34
CA GLN A 40 8.25 -16.67 2.94
C GLN A 40 8.01 -15.32 2.26
N TYR A 41 7.41 -14.37 2.97
CA TYR A 41 6.93 -13.13 2.39
C TYR A 41 8.04 -12.35 1.70
N GLU A 42 9.17 -12.11 2.36
CA GLU A 42 10.29 -11.36 1.78
C GLU A 42 10.88 -12.03 0.52
N LYS A 43 10.90 -13.37 0.49
CA LYS A 43 11.35 -14.11 -0.71
C LYS A 43 10.39 -13.91 -1.88
N LYS A 44 9.07 -13.89 -1.60
CA LYS A 44 8.02 -13.69 -2.63
C LYS A 44 8.09 -12.32 -3.26
N ILE A 45 8.35 -11.27 -2.47
CA ILE A 45 8.38 -9.88 -2.97
C ILE A 45 9.79 -9.42 -3.38
N TRP A 46 10.81 -10.29 -3.24
CA TRP A 46 12.21 -9.93 -3.48
C TRP A 46 12.45 -9.29 -4.85
N PHE A 47 11.83 -9.85 -5.90
CA PHE A 47 11.97 -9.35 -7.26
C PHE A 47 11.46 -7.91 -7.39
N ASP A 48 10.26 -7.63 -6.89
CA ASP A 48 9.65 -6.30 -6.96
C ASP A 48 10.48 -5.29 -6.17
N GLN A 49 10.94 -5.69 -4.98
CA GLN A 49 11.72 -4.82 -4.11
C GLN A 49 13.07 -4.43 -4.74
N HIS A 50 13.80 -5.38 -5.32
CA HIS A 50 15.19 -5.18 -5.76
C HIS A 50 15.30 -4.89 -7.25
N ILE A 51 14.62 -5.65 -8.11
CA ILE A 51 14.76 -5.52 -9.57
C ILE A 51 13.95 -4.33 -10.09
N LEU A 52 12.72 -4.14 -9.63
CA LEU A 52 11.93 -2.96 -10.01
C LEU A 52 12.37 -1.68 -9.28
N GLY A 53 13.25 -1.78 -8.28
CA GLY A 53 13.79 -0.62 -7.56
C GLY A 53 12.83 0.00 -6.54
N VAL A 54 11.85 -0.77 -6.05
CA VAL A 54 10.89 -0.33 -5.03
C VAL A 54 11.59 0.07 -3.74
N VAL A 55 12.65 -0.64 -3.34
CA VAL A 55 13.51 -0.27 -2.19
C VAL A 55 14.02 1.18 -2.30
N ARG A 56 14.45 1.61 -3.49
CA ARG A 56 14.93 2.99 -3.69
C ARG A 56 13.81 4.02 -3.56
N LEU A 57 12.61 3.71 -4.07
CA LEU A 57 11.44 4.58 -3.93
C LEU A 57 11.06 4.71 -2.47
N ARG A 58 10.98 3.57 -1.75
CA ARG A 58 10.69 3.47 -0.32
C ARG A 58 11.67 4.32 0.49
N LYS A 59 12.98 4.09 0.35
CA LYS A 59 14.02 4.84 1.05
C LYS A 59 13.92 6.35 0.80
N LYS A 60 13.70 6.77 -0.45
CA LYS A 60 13.55 8.18 -0.82
C LYS A 60 12.32 8.82 -0.18
N LEU A 61 11.21 8.09 -0.07
CA LEU A 61 9.98 8.59 0.54
C LEU A 61 10.14 8.69 2.05
N LEU A 62 10.60 7.62 2.69
CA LEU A 62 10.72 7.51 4.13
C LEU A 62 11.79 8.41 4.74
N SER A 63 12.82 8.83 3.98
CA SER A 63 13.80 9.81 4.45
C SER A 63 13.18 11.17 4.81
N LYS A 64 11.90 11.40 4.50
CA LYS A 64 11.16 12.63 4.85
C LYS A 64 10.38 12.50 6.15
N ALA A 65 10.29 11.30 6.71
CA ALA A 65 9.63 11.08 7.98
C ALA A 65 10.36 11.80 9.11
N THR A 66 9.62 12.36 10.05
CA THR A 66 10.17 13.10 11.20
C THR A 66 9.33 12.85 12.44
N GLY A 67 9.94 13.05 13.61
CA GLY A 67 9.26 12.96 14.91
C GLY A 67 8.77 11.55 15.24
N ASN A 68 7.61 11.48 15.88
CA ASN A 68 6.89 10.24 16.19
C ASN A 68 6.30 9.66 14.90
N ILE A 69 6.71 8.47 14.52
CA ILE A 69 6.32 7.82 13.26
C ILE A 69 5.41 6.63 13.55
N LEU A 70 4.28 6.57 12.84
CA LEU A 70 3.44 5.37 12.77
C LEU A 70 3.62 4.72 11.39
N ASP A 71 4.05 3.44 11.37
CA ASP A 71 4.10 2.60 10.16
C ASP A 71 2.90 1.65 10.16
N VAL A 72 1.92 1.92 9.28
CA VAL A 72 0.65 1.19 9.21
C VAL A 72 0.74 0.07 8.19
N ALA A 73 0.33 -1.14 8.61
CA ALA A 73 0.49 -2.39 7.87
C ALA A 73 1.98 -2.61 7.51
N CYS A 74 2.82 -2.63 8.55
CA CYS A 74 4.27 -2.65 8.40
C CYS A 74 4.82 -3.99 7.84
N GLY A 75 3.99 -5.04 7.83
CA GLY A 75 4.38 -6.38 7.41
C GLY A 75 5.57 -6.90 8.19
N THR A 76 6.60 -7.38 7.50
CA THR A 76 7.85 -7.85 8.09
C THR A 76 8.81 -6.73 8.50
N GLY A 77 8.37 -5.46 8.47
CA GLY A 77 9.17 -4.32 8.92
C GLY A 77 10.20 -3.81 7.90
N LEU A 78 9.98 -3.98 6.61
CA LEU A 78 10.89 -3.51 5.55
C LEU A 78 11.15 -2.01 5.56
N ASN A 79 10.24 -1.22 6.14
CA ASN A 79 10.39 0.23 6.30
C ASN A 79 11.39 0.60 7.40
N ILE A 80 11.44 -0.20 8.47
CA ILE A 80 12.10 0.11 9.74
C ILE A 80 13.54 0.62 9.55
N PRO A 81 14.43 -0.08 8.80
CA PRO A 81 15.81 0.38 8.63
C PRO A 81 15.95 1.59 7.69
N MET A 82 14.86 2.09 7.12
CA MET A 82 14.87 3.20 6.16
C MET A 82 14.42 4.52 6.75
N PHE A 83 13.87 4.51 7.97
CA PHE A 83 13.54 5.73 8.69
C PHE A 83 14.81 6.48 9.14
N PRO A 84 14.73 7.80 9.32
CA PRO A 84 15.85 8.59 9.85
C PRO A 84 16.34 8.06 11.21
N ALA A 85 17.64 8.11 11.44
CA ALA A 85 18.21 7.69 12.71
C ALA A 85 17.65 8.52 13.88
N GLY A 86 17.33 7.84 14.99
CA GLY A 86 16.76 8.47 16.18
C GLY A 86 15.26 8.75 16.10
N SER A 87 14.56 8.25 15.07
CA SER A 87 13.11 8.31 15.03
C SER A 87 12.49 7.42 16.12
N ASP A 88 11.40 7.89 16.73
CA ASP A 88 10.52 7.08 17.57
C ASP A 88 9.48 6.40 16.67
N ILE A 89 9.55 5.07 16.60
CA ILE A 89 8.77 4.29 15.62
C ILE A 89 7.79 3.38 16.36
N THR A 90 6.53 3.57 16.03
CA THR A 90 5.46 2.59 16.31
C THR A 90 5.05 1.97 14.98
N ALA A 91 5.00 0.64 14.92
CA ALA A 91 4.60 -0.08 13.72
C ALA A 91 3.47 -1.06 14.04
N VAL A 92 2.45 -1.06 13.21
CA VAL A 92 1.26 -1.90 13.42
C VAL A 92 1.00 -2.76 12.18
N ASP A 93 0.53 -3.97 12.44
CA ASP A 93 0.06 -4.88 11.39
C ASP A 93 -1.10 -5.73 11.93
N LEU A 94 -1.95 -6.20 11.04
CA LEU A 94 -3.07 -7.08 11.39
C LEU A 94 -2.58 -8.50 11.73
N SER A 95 -1.46 -8.93 11.14
CA SER A 95 -0.89 -10.29 11.28
C SER A 95 0.14 -10.34 12.41
N PRO A 96 -0.12 -11.09 13.49
CA PRO A 96 0.88 -11.34 14.55
C PRO A 96 2.17 -11.95 14.00
N LYS A 97 2.09 -12.86 13.03
CA LYS A 97 3.28 -13.50 12.45
C LYS A 97 4.13 -12.54 11.60
N MET A 98 3.50 -11.58 10.91
CA MET A 98 4.26 -10.50 10.26
C MET A 98 5.01 -9.67 11.30
N LEU A 99 4.38 -9.34 12.43
CA LEU A 99 5.04 -8.59 13.50
C LEU A 99 6.16 -9.37 14.19
N GLU A 100 6.08 -10.70 14.28
CA GLU A 100 7.20 -11.53 14.72
C GLU A 100 8.43 -11.36 13.81
N GLN A 101 8.22 -11.38 12.50
CA GLN A 101 9.30 -11.10 11.53
C GLN A 101 9.80 -9.65 11.63
N ALA A 102 8.90 -8.68 11.79
CA ALA A 102 9.28 -7.28 11.99
C ALA A 102 10.15 -7.09 13.25
N HIS A 103 9.83 -7.78 14.35
CA HIS A 103 10.63 -7.79 15.57
C HIS A 103 12.02 -8.36 15.33
N GLN A 104 12.14 -9.50 14.63
CA GLN A 104 13.43 -10.08 14.29
C GLN A 104 14.27 -9.14 13.41
N ASN A 105 13.64 -8.48 12.44
CA ASN A 105 14.30 -7.49 11.61
C ASN A 105 14.75 -6.27 12.41
N ALA A 106 13.94 -5.77 13.34
CA ALA A 106 14.33 -4.66 14.21
C ALA A 106 15.56 -5.00 15.06
N ILE A 107 15.59 -6.20 15.67
CA ILE A 107 16.75 -6.70 16.42
C ILE A 107 18.01 -6.75 15.54
N LYS A 108 17.87 -7.31 14.33
CA LYS A 108 18.97 -7.42 13.36
C LYS A 108 19.59 -6.07 13.01
N TYR A 109 18.79 -5.01 12.97
CA TYR A 109 19.25 -3.64 12.69
C TYR A 109 19.59 -2.84 13.96
N GLY A 110 19.47 -3.43 15.16
CA GLY A 110 19.73 -2.75 16.43
C GLY A 110 18.75 -1.61 16.73
N LEU A 111 17.51 -1.71 16.23
CA LEU A 111 16.47 -0.69 16.37
C LEU A 111 15.47 -1.09 17.44
N ASN A 112 15.15 -0.14 18.32
CA ASN A 112 14.07 -0.30 19.29
C ASN A 112 12.79 0.32 18.70
N ILE A 113 11.73 -0.47 18.57
CA ILE A 113 10.46 -0.07 17.98
C ILE A 113 9.30 -0.61 18.81
N ASN A 114 8.19 0.10 18.81
CA ASN A 114 6.94 -0.36 19.39
C ASN A 114 6.14 -1.12 18.34
N LEU A 115 5.77 -2.36 18.62
CA LEU A 115 4.96 -3.21 17.74
C LEU A 115 3.61 -3.51 18.37
N ALA A 116 2.53 -3.40 17.60
CA ALA A 116 1.19 -3.77 18.06
C ALA A 116 0.35 -4.38 16.95
N VAL A 117 -0.44 -5.40 17.30
CA VAL A 117 -1.43 -5.98 16.38
C VAL A 117 -2.63 -5.03 16.31
N MET A 118 -2.89 -4.48 15.14
CA MET A 118 -4.02 -3.57 14.90
C MET A 118 -4.56 -3.69 13.49
N ASP A 119 -5.85 -3.44 13.35
CA ASP A 119 -6.50 -3.24 12.06
C ASP A 119 -6.31 -1.77 11.62
N ALA A 120 -5.79 -1.56 10.40
CA ALA A 120 -5.61 -0.24 9.83
C ALA A 120 -6.91 0.57 9.73
N GLU A 121 -8.07 -0.12 9.67
CA GLU A 121 -9.39 0.50 9.66
C GLU A 121 -9.89 0.92 11.05
N HIS A 122 -9.15 0.58 12.12
CA HIS A 122 -9.47 0.88 13.53
C HIS A 122 -8.17 1.01 14.34
N LEU A 123 -7.52 2.16 14.25
CA LEU A 123 -6.28 2.43 14.98
C LEU A 123 -6.59 2.86 16.42
N GLU A 124 -6.09 2.11 17.40
CA GLU A 124 -6.31 2.36 18.84
C GLU A 124 -5.38 3.46 19.40
N PHE A 125 -5.22 4.55 18.66
CA PHE A 125 -4.44 5.72 19.07
C PHE A 125 -5.34 6.94 19.15
N PRO A 126 -5.05 7.89 20.06
CA PRO A 126 -5.72 9.19 20.09
C PRO A 126 -5.52 9.98 18.79
N ASP A 127 -6.42 10.93 18.53
CA ASP A 127 -6.29 11.86 17.41
C ASP A 127 -4.97 12.65 17.53
N GLY A 128 -4.29 12.84 16.40
CA GLY A 128 -3.08 13.65 16.33
C GLY A 128 -1.91 13.13 17.19
N SER A 129 -1.75 11.81 17.32
CA SER A 129 -0.67 11.18 18.11
C SER A 129 0.68 11.22 17.40
N PHE A 130 0.72 11.23 16.08
CA PHE A 130 1.93 11.04 15.28
C PHE A 130 2.28 12.25 14.42
N ASP A 131 3.57 12.52 14.32
CA ASP A 131 4.10 13.57 13.43
C ASP A 131 4.16 13.10 11.98
N THR A 132 4.42 11.81 11.77
CA THR A 132 4.41 11.17 10.45
C THR A 132 3.64 9.86 10.51
N VAL A 133 2.74 9.64 9.54
CA VAL A 133 2.04 8.36 9.34
C VAL A 133 2.43 7.81 7.97
N VAL A 134 2.82 6.55 7.95
CA VAL A 134 3.35 5.88 6.75
C VAL A 134 2.53 4.65 6.42
N SER A 135 2.34 4.37 5.14
CA SER A 135 1.88 3.08 4.65
C SER A 135 2.53 2.78 3.30
N THR A 136 2.94 1.54 3.08
CA THR A 136 3.63 1.17 1.84
C THR A 136 3.16 -0.18 1.31
N LEU A 137 2.58 -0.15 0.11
CA LEU A 137 2.08 -1.32 -0.64
C LEU A 137 1.03 -2.13 0.14
N SER A 138 0.13 -1.43 0.81
CA SER A 138 -0.86 -2.03 1.70
C SER A 138 -2.30 -1.64 1.38
N THR A 139 -2.56 -0.40 0.92
CA THR A 139 -3.93 0.08 0.63
C THR A 139 -4.65 -0.78 -0.41
N CYS A 140 -3.91 -1.44 -1.30
CA CYS A 140 -4.48 -2.32 -2.32
C CYS A 140 -5.13 -3.59 -1.73
N THR A 141 -4.77 -3.99 -0.51
CA THR A 141 -5.30 -5.20 0.15
C THR A 141 -6.32 -4.89 1.25
N PHE A 142 -6.41 -3.67 1.74
CA PHE A 142 -7.37 -3.31 2.79
C PHE A 142 -8.82 -3.58 2.34
N PRO A 143 -9.66 -4.17 3.18
CA PRO A 143 -11.09 -4.33 2.90
C PRO A 143 -11.76 -2.98 2.55
N ASP A 144 -11.55 -1.95 3.36
CA ASP A 144 -11.95 -0.57 3.11
C ASP A 144 -10.75 0.39 3.18
N PRO A 145 -10.06 0.63 2.05
CA PRO A 145 -8.87 1.48 2.03
C PRO A 145 -9.18 2.95 2.35
N VAL A 146 -10.38 3.43 2.07
CA VAL A 146 -10.77 4.81 2.41
C VAL A 146 -10.89 4.96 3.92
N LYS A 147 -11.49 4.00 4.60
CA LYS A 147 -11.59 3.99 6.06
C LYS A 147 -10.22 3.92 6.73
N ALA A 148 -9.33 3.05 6.25
CA ALA A 148 -7.95 2.98 6.75
C ALA A 148 -7.20 4.32 6.57
N LEU A 149 -7.33 4.96 5.41
CA LEU A 149 -6.76 6.28 5.17
C LEU A 149 -7.38 7.37 6.07
N GLN A 150 -8.67 7.29 6.39
CA GLN A 150 -9.32 8.19 7.35
C GLN A 150 -8.76 8.01 8.76
N GLU A 151 -8.49 6.78 9.20
CA GLU A 151 -7.83 6.50 10.47
C GLU A 151 -6.39 7.03 10.47
N MET A 152 -5.62 6.81 9.41
CA MET A 152 -4.28 7.40 9.25
C MET A 152 -4.32 8.94 9.33
N LYS A 153 -5.33 9.58 8.72
CA LYS A 153 -5.57 11.01 8.82
C LYS A 153 -5.87 11.43 10.25
N ARG A 154 -6.75 10.71 10.96
CA ARG A 154 -7.17 11.01 12.32
C ARG A 154 -6.01 10.99 13.31
N VAL A 155 -5.16 9.94 13.24
CA VAL A 155 -4.04 9.78 14.16
C VAL A 155 -2.83 10.66 13.81
N CYS A 156 -2.78 11.20 12.60
CA CYS A 156 -1.76 12.15 12.17
C CYS A 156 -2.07 13.54 12.71
N ARG A 157 -1.06 14.25 13.25
CA ARG A 157 -1.20 15.64 13.71
C ARG A 157 -1.64 16.56 12.58
N PRO A 158 -2.39 17.64 12.86
CA PRO A 158 -2.85 18.57 11.81
C PRO A 158 -1.72 19.11 10.92
N ASN A 159 -0.53 19.33 11.49
CA ASN A 159 0.67 19.77 10.75
C ASN A 159 1.58 18.59 10.37
N GLY A 160 1.15 17.36 10.62
CA GLY A 160 1.92 16.16 10.35
C GLY A 160 2.00 15.81 8.87
N LEU A 161 2.72 14.73 8.57
CA LEU A 161 2.98 14.25 7.23
C LEU A 161 2.42 12.83 7.05
N ILE A 162 1.73 12.60 5.93
CA ILE A 162 1.28 11.27 5.51
C ILE A 162 2.10 10.88 4.29
N LEU A 163 2.80 9.74 4.38
CA LEU A 163 3.67 9.24 3.33
C LEU A 163 3.15 7.88 2.84
N LEU A 164 2.81 7.81 1.55
CA LEU A 164 2.28 6.60 0.95
C LEU A 164 3.11 6.19 -0.27
N LEU A 165 3.45 4.89 -0.34
CA LEU A 165 3.99 4.27 -1.55
C LEU A 165 3.06 3.13 -1.93
N GLU A 166 2.27 3.30 -2.98
CA GLU A 166 1.18 2.38 -3.27
C GLU A 166 1.15 1.90 -4.72
N HIS A 167 0.55 0.73 -4.95
CA HIS A 167 0.26 0.25 -6.30
C HIS A 167 -0.80 1.11 -6.97
N GLY A 168 -0.68 1.27 -8.30
CA GLY A 168 -1.65 1.98 -9.11
C GLY A 168 -1.77 1.42 -10.52
N HIS A 169 -2.72 1.97 -11.23
CA HIS A 169 -2.93 1.68 -12.64
C HIS A 169 -1.76 2.20 -13.49
N SER A 170 -1.31 1.42 -14.47
CA SER A 170 -0.19 1.82 -15.33
C SER A 170 -0.53 3.01 -16.23
N ASP A 171 0.49 3.83 -16.55
CA ASP A 171 0.37 4.90 -17.55
C ASP A 171 0.34 4.37 -18.99
N LEU A 172 0.74 3.12 -19.20
CA LEU A 172 0.76 2.49 -20.53
C LEU A 172 -0.59 1.79 -20.81
N PRO A 173 -1.35 2.21 -21.84
CA PRO A 173 -2.69 1.69 -22.08
C PRO A 173 -2.78 0.16 -22.23
N TRP A 174 -1.78 -0.46 -22.86
CA TRP A 174 -1.77 -1.91 -23.02
C TRP A 174 -1.57 -2.64 -21.67
N LEU A 175 -0.73 -2.08 -20.77
CA LEU A 175 -0.46 -2.65 -19.45
C LEU A 175 -1.65 -2.38 -18.50
N ALA A 176 -2.23 -1.19 -18.57
CA ALA A 176 -3.46 -0.84 -17.87
C ALA A 176 -4.60 -1.81 -18.24
N ASN A 177 -4.82 -2.03 -19.52
CA ASN A 177 -5.81 -3.01 -20.00
C ASN A 177 -5.48 -4.45 -19.55
N PHE A 178 -4.20 -4.81 -19.42
CA PHE A 178 -3.79 -6.10 -18.88
C PHE A 178 -4.13 -6.20 -17.39
N GLN A 179 -3.85 -5.16 -16.59
CA GLN A 179 -4.22 -5.10 -15.18
C GLN A 179 -5.74 -5.29 -15.00
N ASP A 180 -6.56 -4.56 -15.77
CA ASP A 180 -8.02 -4.63 -15.65
C ASP A 180 -8.58 -6.01 -16.03
N ARG A 181 -8.06 -6.62 -17.09
CA ARG A 181 -8.50 -7.97 -17.51
C ARG A 181 -8.15 -9.06 -16.51
N ASN A 182 -7.06 -8.90 -15.77
CA ASN A 182 -6.56 -9.89 -14.83
C ASN A 182 -6.85 -9.51 -13.38
N GLU A 183 -7.61 -8.46 -13.09
CA GLU A 183 -7.91 -7.97 -11.75
C GLU A 183 -8.42 -9.10 -10.84
N TYR A 184 -9.43 -9.84 -11.28
CA TYR A 184 -10.03 -10.91 -10.50
C TYR A 184 -9.02 -12.03 -10.17
N GLN A 185 -8.24 -12.48 -11.14
CA GLN A 185 -7.25 -13.54 -10.95
C GLN A 185 -6.13 -13.06 -10.02
N HIS A 186 -5.66 -11.83 -10.22
CA HIS A 186 -4.64 -11.22 -9.36
C HIS A 186 -5.14 -11.10 -7.92
N TYR A 187 -6.36 -10.60 -7.72
CA TYR A 187 -6.99 -10.49 -6.42
C TYR A 187 -7.02 -11.83 -5.67
N GLN A 188 -7.39 -12.92 -6.34
CA GLN A 188 -7.44 -14.25 -5.75
C GLN A 188 -6.05 -14.80 -5.38
N GLN A 189 -5.04 -14.51 -6.16
CA GLN A 189 -3.69 -15.05 -6.00
C GLN A 189 -2.79 -14.23 -5.07
N HIS A 190 -3.12 -12.96 -4.81
CA HIS A 190 -2.26 -11.99 -4.12
C HIS A 190 -2.97 -11.32 -2.93
N ALA A 191 -3.51 -12.14 -2.01
CA ALA A 191 -4.09 -11.68 -0.75
C ALA A 191 -5.10 -10.52 -0.90
N GLY A 192 -5.93 -10.56 -1.94
CA GLY A 192 -6.91 -9.51 -2.18
C GLY A 192 -6.37 -8.20 -2.77
N CYS A 193 -5.14 -8.22 -3.31
CA CYS A 193 -4.53 -7.04 -3.89
C CYS A 193 -5.29 -6.53 -5.13
N ARG A 194 -5.69 -5.27 -5.09
CA ARG A 194 -6.29 -4.52 -6.19
C ARG A 194 -5.25 -3.62 -6.85
N TRP A 195 -4.42 -4.22 -7.69
CA TRP A 195 -3.25 -3.56 -8.28
C TRP A 195 -3.57 -2.48 -9.34
N ASN A 196 -4.83 -2.37 -9.74
CA ASN A 196 -5.33 -1.41 -10.74
C ASN A 196 -6.17 -0.27 -10.13
N GLN A 197 -6.21 -0.12 -8.81
CA GLN A 197 -6.85 1.03 -8.16
C GLN A 197 -6.04 2.31 -8.39
N ASP A 198 -6.68 3.49 -8.26
CA ASP A 198 -5.96 4.76 -8.22
C ASP A 198 -5.75 5.20 -6.77
N PRO A 199 -4.51 5.19 -6.25
CA PRO A 199 -4.23 5.63 -4.89
C PRO A 199 -4.56 7.11 -4.63
N LEU A 200 -4.51 7.97 -5.66
CA LEU A 200 -4.86 9.39 -5.50
C LEU A 200 -6.35 9.58 -5.28
N ASP A 201 -7.19 8.83 -5.97
CA ASP A 201 -8.63 8.85 -5.77
C ASP A 201 -9.00 8.39 -4.34
N LEU A 202 -8.33 7.37 -3.83
CA LEU A 202 -8.51 6.91 -2.45
C LEU A 202 -8.13 7.97 -1.42
N VAL A 203 -6.96 8.61 -1.60
CA VAL A 203 -6.45 9.68 -0.73
C VAL A 203 -7.41 10.87 -0.73
N GLN A 204 -7.92 11.27 -1.89
CA GLN A 204 -8.91 12.35 -2.01
C GLN A 204 -10.23 11.97 -1.35
N SER A 205 -10.71 10.74 -1.55
CA SER A 205 -11.96 10.24 -0.94
C SER A 205 -11.88 10.18 0.59
N ALA A 206 -10.68 9.97 1.15
CA ALA A 206 -10.43 10.05 2.57
C ALA A 206 -10.33 11.50 3.11
N GLY A 207 -10.42 12.50 2.25
CA GLY A 207 -10.28 13.92 2.62
C GLY A 207 -8.88 14.29 3.06
N ILE A 208 -7.86 13.68 2.47
CA ILE A 208 -6.44 13.95 2.73
C ILE A 208 -5.91 14.88 1.64
N LYS A 209 -5.16 15.92 2.03
CA LYS A 209 -4.58 16.89 1.10
C LYS A 209 -3.26 16.40 0.53
N VAL A 210 -3.22 16.10 -0.76
CA VAL A 210 -1.98 15.77 -1.47
C VAL A 210 -1.11 17.02 -1.62
N LEU A 211 0.13 16.95 -1.14
CA LEU A 211 1.16 17.98 -1.30
C LEU A 211 1.99 17.73 -2.56
N ARG A 212 2.35 16.46 -2.76
CA ARG A 212 3.14 16.03 -3.92
C ARG A 212 2.82 14.58 -4.23
N SER A 213 2.72 14.24 -5.50
CA SER A 213 2.63 12.87 -5.96
C SER A 213 3.59 12.63 -7.11
N LYS A 214 4.11 11.42 -7.21
CA LYS A 214 4.94 10.97 -8.32
C LYS A 214 4.58 9.55 -8.70
N ARG A 215 4.25 9.35 -9.97
CA ARG A 215 4.09 8.02 -10.58
C ARG A 215 5.46 7.50 -11.00
N ASN A 216 5.74 6.25 -10.72
CA ASN A 216 7.02 5.59 -10.96
C ASN A 216 6.79 4.25 -11.66
N ILE A 217 7.81 3.70 -12.29
CA ILE A 217 7.80 2.37 -12.90
C ILE A 217 6.55 2.18 -13.79
N LEU A 218 6.52 2.89 -14.92
CA LEU A 218 5.41 2.86 -15.88
C LEU A 218 4.04 3.24 -15.27
N GLY A 219 4.04 4.07 -14.22
CA GLY A 219 2.83 4.50 -13.54
C GLY A 219 2.33 3.58 -12.42
N MET A 220 2.85 2.36 -12.34
CA MET A 220 2.35 1.33 -11.40
C MET A 220 2.63 1.59 -9.92
N PHE A 221 3.54 2.50 -9.57
CA PHE A 221 3.87 2.83 -8.18
C PHE A 221 3.74 4.33 -7.94
N HIS A 222 2.93 4.71 -6.98
CA HIS A 222 2.69 6.10 -6.60
C HIS A 222 3.41 6.41 -5.30
N SER A 223 4.33 7.38 -5.32
CA SER A 223 4.89 7.97 -4.11
C SER A 223 4.10 9.24 -3.81
N ILE A 224 3.43 9.29 -2.66
CA ILE A 224 2.52 10.37 -2.28
C ILE A 224 2.99 10.98 -0.96
N GLU A 225 3.12 12.30 -0.95
CA GLU A 225 3.33 13.14 0.22
C GLU A 225 2.03 13.92 0.44
N ALA A 226 1.44 13.78 1.60
CA ALA A 226 0.16 14.39 1.91
C ALA A 226 0.11 14.86 3.37
N LYS A 227 -0.95 15.56 3.75
CA LYS A 227 -1.21 15.97 5.13
C LYS A 227 -2.69 15.91 5.44
N PRO A 228 -3.08 15.77 6.72
CA PRO A 228 -4.46 15.96 7.15
C PRO A 228 -4.95 17.36 6.73
N LEU A 229 -6.23 17.47 6.39
CA LEU A 229 -6.91 18.75 6.18
C LEU A 229 -7.52 19.21 7.48
#